data_23834a4ac3aef37f49ec594cbc7a0f5c
#
_entry.id   23834a4ac3aef37f49ec594cbc7a0f5c
#
_cell.length_a   1.000
_cell.length_b   1.000
_cell.length_c   1.000
_cell.angle_alpha   90.00
_cell.angle_beta   90.00
_cell.angle_gamma   90.00
#
_symmetry.space_group_name_H-M   'P 1'
#
loop_
_entity.id
_entity.type
_entity.pdbx_description
1 polymer ?
#
loop_
_entity_poly.entity_id
_entity_poly.type
_entity_poly.pdbx_seq_one_letter_code
_entity_poly.pdbx_strand_id
1 'polypeptide(L)'
;DVYKRQDVMVIADGEQIRRVIHNIISNAIKYMDKPKGIIQIRIKDVGDFIQIEIEDNGKGIGPKDLPYIFDRFYRTDVSRNSSKGGSGIGLSIVKKILEDHGGKVWATSRLGIGTIMYFVLRKYQEVPMK
;
A
#
# COMPACT_ATOMS: atom_id res chain seq x y z
N ASP A 1 26.22 -20.00 0.87
CA ASP A 1 25.35 -19.54 -0.20
C ASP A 1 25.49 -18.04 -0.36
N VAL A 2 25.99 -17.66 -1.51
CA VAL A 2 26.17 -16.23 -1.77
C VAL A 2 24.82 -15.66 -2.18
N TYR A 3 24.16 -15.00 -1.27
CA TYR A 3 23.02 -14.19 -1.60
C TYR A 3 23.47 -13.00 -2.41
N LYS A 4 23.33 -13.11 -3.69
CA LYS A 4 23.44 -11.92 -4.52
C LYS A 4 22.16 -11.13 -4.38
N ARG A 5 22.11 -10.28 -3.39
CA ARG A 5 21.15 -9.21 -3.39
C ARG A 5 21.55 -8.26 -4.51
N GLN A 6 20.79 -8.26 -5.56
CA GLN A 6 20.87 -7.15 -6.47
C GLN A 6 20.14 -6.00 -5.78
N ASP A 7 20.88 -4.94 -5.51
CA ASP A 7 20.26 -3.70 -5.06
C ASP A 7 19.43 -3.15 -6.20
N VAL A 8 18.12 -3.21 -6.04
CA VAL A 8 17.20 -2.64 -7.01
C VAL A 8 16.93 -1.21 -6.59
N MET A 9 17.20 -0.28 -7.49
CA MET A 9 16.93 1.13 -7.27
C MET A 9 15.66 1.53 -7.98
N VAL A 10 14.88 2.36 -7.32
CA VAL A 10 13.65 2.92 -7.89
C VAL A 10 13.79 4.43 -8.02
N ILE A 11 13.05 4.99 -8.98
CA ILE A 11 12.99 6.44 -9.16
C ILE A 11 11.86 6.95 -8.28
N ALA A 12 12.19 7.56 -7.16
CA ALA A 12 11.18 8.01 -6.22
C ALA A 12 11.70 9.11 -5.31
N ASP A 13 10.79 9.96 -4.85
CA ASP A 13 11.04 10.87 -3.76
C ASP A 13 10.93 10.10 -2.46
N GLY A 14 12.06 9.93 -1.76
CA GLY A 14 12.11 9.12 -0.54
C GLY A 14 11.14 9.57 0.55
N GLU A 15 10.96 10.88 0.71
CA GLU A 15 10.01 11.43 1.67
C GLU A 15 8.57 11.03 1.33
N GLN A 16 8.21 11.13 0.06
CA GLN A 16 6.86 10.81 -0.38
C GLN A 16 6.59 9.30 -0.28
N ILE A 17 7.57 8.47 -0.62
CA ILE A 17 7.39 7.02 -0.51
C ILE A 17 7.30 6.58 0.95
N ARG A 18 8.07 7.21 1.83
CA ARG A 18 7.93 6.99 3.27
C ARG A 18 6.52 7.29 3.74
N ARG A 19 5.94 8.37 3.23
CA ARG A 19 4.56 8.75 3.54
C ARG A 19 3.56 7.71 3.05
N VAL A 20 3.77 7.15 1.85
CA VAL A 20 2.94 6.07 1.32
C VAL A 20 2.96 4.87 2.26
N ILE A 21 4.13 4.40 2.63
CA ILE A 21 4.29 3.24 3.50
C ILE A 21 3.69 3.51 4.88
N HIS A 22 3.96 4.68 5.43
CA HIS A 22 3.40 5.08 6.73
C HIS A 22 1.87 5.07 6.71
N ASN A 23 1.27 5.63 5.67
CA ASN A 23 -0.19 5.70 5.58
C ASN A 23 -0.81 4.31 5.43
N ILE A 24 -0.19 3.43 4.64
CA ILE A 24 -0.70 2.06 4.46
C ILE A 24 -0.59 1.29 5.77
N ILE A 25 0.56 1.35 6.44
CA ILE A 25 0.78 0.62 7.70
C ILE A 25 -0.11 1.16 8.81
N SER A 26 -0.24 2.49 8.91
CA SER A 26 -1.12 3.12 9.90
C SER A 26 -2.57 2.67 9.72
N ASN A 27 -3.00 2.57 8.46
CA ASN A 27 -4.33 2.10 8.14
C ASN A 27 -4.52 0.64 8.56
N ALA A 28 -3.52 -0.21 8.31
CA ALA A 28 -3.57 -1.62 8.71
C ALA A 28 -3.66 -1.77 10.23
N ILE A 29 -2.89 -0.98 10.97
CA ILE A 29 -2.90 -1.01 12.43
C ILE A 29 -4.25 -0.52 12.96
N LYS A 30 -4.79 0.53 12.36
CA LYS A 30 -6.07 1.12 12.77
C LYS A 30 -7.23 0.14 12.71
N TYR A 31 -7.23 -0.74 11.71
CA TYR A 31 -8.30 -1.71 11.50
C TYR A 31 -7.92 -3.13 11.90
N MET A 32 -6.86 -3.27 12.69
CA MET A 32 -6.48 -4.57 13.22
C MET A 32 -7.45 -4.99 14.30
N ASP A 33 -8.04 -6.17 14.15
CA ASP A 33 -9.03 -6.70 15.08
C ASP A 33 -8.71 -8.11 15.57
N LYS A 34 -7.50 -8.58 15.31
CA LYS A 34 -7.06 -9.90 15.74
C LYS A 34 -6.19 -9.77 17.00
N PRO A 35 -6.27 -10.74 17.94
CA PRO A 35 -5.39 -10.73 19.11
C PRO A 35 -3.92 -10.73 18.75
N LYS A 36 -3.57 -11.43 17.66
CA LYS A 36 -2.22 -11.41 17.11
C LYS A 36 -2.27 -10.77 15.73
N GLY A 37 -1.97 -9.47 15.69
CA GLY A 37 -1.87 -8.75 14.43
C GLY A 37 -0.58 -9.11 13.70
N ILE A 38 -0.70 -9.34 12.39
CA ILE A 38 0.44 -9.66 11.53
C ILE A 38 0.42 -8.74 10.34
N ILE A 39 1.56 -8.10 10.06
CA ILE A 39 1.77 -7.33 8.85
C ILE A 39 2.98 -7.91 8.14
N GLN A 40 2.80 -8.30 6.88
CA GLN A 40 3.88 -8.85 6.05
C GLN A 40 4.11 -7.92 4.88
N ILE A 41 5.38 -7.65 4.61
CA ILE A 41 5.79 -6.82 3.48
C ILE A 41 6.60 -7.68 2.53
N ARG A 42 6.18 -7.69 1.26
CA ARG A 42 6.87 -8.43 0.19
C ARG A 42 7.27 -7.47 -0.91
N ILE A 43 8.43 -7.72 -1.49
CA ILE A 43 8.94 -6.94 -2.62
C ILE A 43 9.16 -7.89 -3.77
N LYS A 44 8.56 -7.58 -4.93
CA LYS A 44 8.64 -8.42 -6.13
C LYS A 44 9.12 -7.62 -7.31
N ASP A 45 9.96 -8.24 -8.11
CA ASP A 45 10.43 -7.70 -9.37
C ASP A 45 9.43 -8.06 -10.46
N VAL A 46 8.81 -7.06 -11.08
CA VAL A 46 7.77 -7.26 -12.09
C VAL A 46 8.09 -6.47 -13.36
N GLY A 47 9.21 -6.79 -13.99
CA GLY A 47 9.63 -6.15 -15.25
C GLY A 47 10.25 -4.78 -15.01
N ASP A 48 9.63 -3.73 -15.53
CA ASP A 48 10.14 -2.36 -15.39
C ASP A 48 9.79 -1.73 -14.04
N PHE A 49 9.06 -2.47 -13.21
CA PHE A 49 8.55 -1.99 -11.92
C PHE A 49 8.98 -2.90 -10.79
N ILE A 50 9.00 -2.34 -9.60
CA ILE A 50 9.06 -3.09 -8.35
C ILE A 50 7.67 -3.02 -7.73
N GLN A 51 7.12 -4.19 -7.38
CA GLN A 51 5.83 -4.27 -6.71
C GLN A 51 6.04 -4.51 -5.23
N ILE A 52 5.43 -3.68 -4.42
CA ILE A 52 5.44 -3.80 -2.98
C ILE A 52 4.05 -4.25 -2.54
N GLU A 53 4.00 -5.28 -1.69
CA GLU A 53 2.76 -5.82 -1.14
C GLU A 53 2.82 -5.71 0.37
N ILE A 54 1.80 -5.11 0.94
CA ILE A 54 1.68 -4.97 2.40
C ILE A 54 0.39 -5.67 2.79
N GLU A 55 0.55 -6.83 3.42
CA GLU A 55 -0.58 -7.67 3.82
C GLU A 55 -0.80 -7.60 5.32
N ASP A 56 -2.06 -7.43 5.73
CA ASP A 56 -2.46 -7.51 7.12
C ASP A 56 -3.53 -8.58 7.31
N ASN A 57 -3.68 -9.03 8.55
CA ASN A 57 -4.71 -9.99 8.94
C ASN A 57 -5.83 -9.32 9.74
N GLY A 58 -6.11 -8.06 9.45
CA GLY A 58 -7.14 -7.29 10.13
C GLY A 58 -8.56 -7.61 9.68
N LYS A 59 -9.44 -6.65 9.86
CA LYS A 59 -10.88 -6.82 9.55
C LYS A 59 -11.16 -7.14 8.09
N GLY A 60 -10.30 -6.69 7.19
CA GLY A 60 -10.59 -6.71 5.78
C GLY A 60 -11.57 -5.62 5.37
N ILE A 61 -11.81 -5.55 4.06
CA ILE A 61 -12.69 -4.56 3.44
C ILE A 61 -13.69 -5.33 2.59
N GLY A 62 -14.98 -5.02 2.77
CA GLY A 62 -16.01 -5.70 1.99
C GLY A 62 -16.02 -5.28 0.52
N PRO A 63 -16.57 -6.10 -0.37
CA PRO A 63 -16.64 -5.77 -1.78
C PRO A 63 -17.43 -4.51 -2.09
N LYS A 64 -18.33 -4.12 -1.20
CA LYS A 64 -19.09 -2.88 -1.32
C LYS A 64 -18.20 -1.64 -1.21
N ASP A 65 -17.20 -1.68 -0.34
CA ASP A 65 -16.32 -0.53 -0.07
C ASP A 65 -15.04 -0.55 -0.91
N LEU A 66 -14.56 -1.72 -1.26
CA LEU A 66 -13.24 -1.90 -1.87
C LEU A 66 -12.98 -1.02 -3.10
N PRO A 67 -13.94 -0.81 -4.02
CA PRO A 67 -13.71 0.05 -5.19
C PRO A 67 -13.46 1.52 -4.85
N TYR A 68 -13.82 1.95 -3.65
CA TYR A 68 -13.85 3.37 -3.29
C TYR A 68 -12.81 3.75 -2.23
N ILE A 69 -12.02 2.83 -1.74
CA ILE A 69 -11.13 3.09 -0.59
C ILE A 69 -10.06 4.14 -0.88
N PHE A 70 -9.74 4.38 -2.14
CA PHE A 70 -8.75 5.40 -2.52
C PHE A 70 -9.40 6.74 -2.86
N ASP A 71 -10.71 6.82 -2.82
CA ASP A 71 -11.41 8.08 -3.09
C ASP A 71 -11.25 9.01 -1.90
N ARG A 72 -11.08 10.29 -2.21
CA ARG A 72 -10.91 11.31 -1.18
C ARG A 72 -12.16 11.38 -0.29
N PHE A 73 -11.93 11.39 1.01
CA PHE A 73 -12.98 11.45 2.04
C PHE A 73 -13.88 10.22 2.13
N TYR A 74 -13.63 9.19 1.32
CA TYR A 74 -14.41 7.96 1.45
C TYR A 74 -14.02 7.25 2.76
N ARG A 75 -15.01 6.78 3.48
CA ARG A 75 -14.84 5.99 4.70
C ARG A 75 -15.80 4.82 4.67
N THR A 76 -15.32 3.66 5.11
CA THR A 76 -16.17 2.48 5.24
C THR A 76 -17.21 2.72 6.33
N ASP A 77 -18.31 1.93 6.32
CA ASP A 77 -19.35 2.05 7.34
C ASP A 77 -18.79 1.92 8.75
N VAL A 78 -17.87 0.98 8.96
CA VAL A 78 -17.20 0.78 10.24
C VAL A 78 -16.42 2.02 10.63
N SER A 79 -15.71 2.62 9.70
CA SER A 79 -14.91 3.83 9.93
C SER A 79 -15.79 5.05 10.25
N ARG A 80 -16.93 5.18 9.57
CA ARG A 80 -17.86 6.29 9.78
C ARG A 80 -18.41 6.31 11.21
N ASN A 81 -18.60 5.12 11.78
CA ASN A 81 -19.17 4.97 13.11
C ASN A 81 -18.13 4.81 14.20
N SER A 82 -16.85 4.87 13.86
CA SER A 82 -15.76 4.64 14.80
C SER A 82 -15.12 5.95 15.24
N SER A 83 -14.86 6.06 16.54
CA SER A 83 -14.04 7.16 17.05
C SER A 83 -12.61 7.12 16.54
N LYS A 84 -12.17 5.98 16.01
CA LYS A 84 -10.86 5.83 15.38
C LYS A 84 -10.83 6.33 13.95
N GLY A 85 -11.99 6.68 13.40
CA GLY A 85 -12.07 7.11 12.01
C GLY A 85 -11.26 8.38 11.75
N GLY A 86 -10.36 8.33 10.79
CA GLY A 86 -9.63 9.50 10.33
C GLY A 86 -10.44 10.32 9.35
N SER A 87 -9.78 11.25 8.67
CA SER A 87 -10.42 12.14 7.70
C SER A 87 -10.81 11.46 6.38
N GLY A 88 -10.36 10.23 6.14
CA GLY A 88 -10.60 9.53 4.89
C GLY A 88 -9.71 9.99 3.75
N ILE A 89 -8.60 10.67 4.03
CA ILE A 89 -7.69 11.17 3.00
C ILE A 89 -6.38 10.40 2.90
N GLY A 90 -6.08 9.52 3.86
CA GLY A 90 -4.80 8.81 3.89
C GLY A 90 -4.51 7.98 2.65
N LEU A 91 -5.48 7.18 2.20
CA LEU A 91 -5.29 6.35 1.01
C LEU A 91 -5.42 7.14 -0.29
N SER A 92 -6.19 8.22 -0.32
CA SER A 92 -6.22 9.07 -1.50
C SER A 92 -4.89 9.78 -1.72
N ILE A 93 -4.19 10.14 -0.65
CA ILE A 93 -2.85 10.70 -0.73
C ILE A 93 -1.87 9.66 -1.28
N VAL A 94 -1.99 8.41 -0.80
CA VAL A 94 -1.17 7.29 -1.31
C VAL A 94 -1.34 7.17 -2.82
N LYS A 95 -2.57 7.16 -3.30
CA LYS A 95 -2.87 7.07 -4.72
C LYS A 95 -2.26 8.22 -5.50
N LYS A 96 -2.42 9.45 -5.01
CA LYS A 96 -1.87 10.63 -5.69
C LYS A 96 -0.35 10.58 -5.77
N ILE A 97 0.32 10.25 -4.68
CA ILE A 97 1.77 10.14 -4.66
C ILE A 97 2.26 9.12 -5.69
N LEU A 98 1.64 7.95 -5.69
CA LEU A 98 2.05 6.87 -6.59
C LEU A 98 1.77 7.19 -8.05
N GLU A 99 0.64 7.81 -8.34
CA GLU A 99 0.33 8.25 -9.70
C GLU A 99 1.31 9.33 -10.18
N ASP A 100 1.69 10.25 -9.29
CA ASP A 100 2.68 11.30 -9.60
C ASP A 100 4.07 10.68 -9.88
N HIS A 101 4.33 9.48 -9.37
CA HIS A 101 5.56 8.74 -9.62
C HIS A 101 5.47 7.77 -10.80
N GLY A 102 4.38 7.80 -11.56
CA GLY A 102 4.16 6.88 -12.66
C GLY A 102 3.83 5.46 -12.23
N GLY A 103 3.45 5.27 -10.98
CA GLY A 103 3.06 3.99 -10.42
C GLY A 103 1.57 3.82 -10.29
N LYS A 104 1.17 2.79 -9.58
CA LYS A 104 -0.24 2.47 -9.31
C LYS A 104 -0.36 1.92 -7.90
N VAL A 105 -1.59 2.00 -7.36
CA VAL A 105 -1.95 1.35 -6.10
C VAL A 105 -3.29 0.64 -6.28
N TRP A 106 -3.41 -0.52 -5.68
CA TRP A 106 -4.68 -1.26 -5.65
C TRP A 106 -4.68 -2.15 -4.42
N ALA A 107 -5.82 -2.78 -4.16
CA ALA A 107 -5.95 -3.65 -3.00
C ALA A 107 -6.82 -4.85 -3.32
N THR A 108 -6.54 -5.96 -2.66
CA THR A 108 -7.44 -7.09 -2.55
C THR A 108 -7.74 -7.29 -1.09
N SER A 109 -8.95 -7.71 -0.77
CA SER A 109 -9.35 -7.83 0.62
C SER A 109 -10.48 -8.85 0.76
N ARG A 110 -10.58 -9.39 1.98
CA ARG A 110 -11.63 -10.33 2.34
C ARG A 110 -12.03 -10.04 3.78
N LEU A 111 -13.31 -9.80 3.99
CA LEU A 111 -13.83 -9.52 5.34
C LEU A 111 -13.49 -10.65 6.31
N GLY A 112 -13.00 -10.27 7.48
CA GLY A 112 -12.62 -11.21 8.52
C GLY A 112 -11.26 -11.86 8.35
N ILE A 113 -10.63 -11.69 7.18
CA ILE A 113 -9.34 -12.30 6.85
C ILE A 113 -8.23 -11.27 6.82
N GLY A 114 -8.42 -10.19 6.08
CA GLY A 114 -7.43 -9.13 5.97
C GLY A 114 -7.40 -8.46 4.62
N THR A 115 -6.37 -7.65 4.41
CA THR A 115 -6.20 -6.83 3.22
C THR A 115 -4.78 -6.91 2.72
N ILE A 116 -4.61 -6.94 1.41
CA ILE A 116 -3.30 -6.76 0.79
C ILE A 116 -3.34 -5.47 -0.02
N MET A 117 -2.46 -4.54 0.33
CA MET A 117 -2.23 -3.33 -0.45
C MET A 117 -1.06 -3.58 -1.38
N TYR A 118 -1.25 -3.24 -2.64
CA TYR A 118 -0.23 -3.39 -3.69
C TYR A 118 0.13 -2.03 -4.23
N PHE A 119 1.40 -1.76 -4.41
CA PHE A 119 1.79 -0.61 -5.21
C PHE A 119 3.05 -0.91 -6.01
N VAL A 120 3.22 -0.22 -7.12
CA VAL A 120 4.37 -0.39 -7.99
C VAL A 120 5.11 0.93 -8.15
N LEU A 121 6.43 0.82 -8.19
CA LEU A 121 7.31 1.94 -8.46
C LEU A 121 8.18 1.58 -9.65
N ARG A 122 8.48 2.57 -10.49
CA ARG A 122 9.31 2.38 -11.65
C ARG A 122 10.76 2.14 -11.23
N LYS A 123 11.38 1.12 -11.81
CA LYS A 123 12.80 0.87 -11.59
C LYS A 123 13.65 1.97 -12.19
N TYR A 124 14.76 2.28 -11.53
CA TYR A 124 15.83 3.05 -12.16
C TYR A 124 16.54 2.15 -13.16
N GLN A 125 16.64 2.62 -14.40
CA GLN A 125 17.37 1.90 -15.45
C GLN A 125 18.50 2.79 -15.92
N GLU A 126 19.72 2.27 -15.81
CA GLU A 126 20.87 2.96 -16.34
C GLU A 126 20.85 2.85 -17.86
N VAL A 127 20.89 3.99 -18.55
CA VAL A 127 20.93 4.00 -20.00
C VAL A 127 22.37 3.77 -20.43
N PRO A 128 22.66 2.69 -21.20
CA PRO A 128 24.02 2.46 -21.65
C PRO A 128 24.52 3.63 -22.49
N MET A 129 25.71 4.12 -22.17
CA MET A 129 26.37 5.12 -22.99
C MET A 129 26.91 4.43 -24.25
N LYS A 130 26.53 4.94 -25.37
CA LYS A 130 27.07 4.45 -26.65
C LYS A 130 28.43 5.06 -26.93
#